data_4df72615644f13687ee384b929f7dffc
#
_entry.id   4df72615644f13687ee384b929f7dffc
#
_cell.length_a   1.000
_cell.length_b   1.000
_cell.length_c   1.000
_cell.angle_alpha   90.00
_cell.angle_beta   90.00
_cell.angle_gamma   90.00
#
_symmetry.space_group_name_H-M   'P 1'
#
loop_
_entity.id
_entity.type
_entity.pdbx_description
1 polymer ?
#
loop_
_entity_poly.entity_id
_entity_poly.type
_entity_poly.pdbx_seq_one_letter_code
_entity_poly.pdbx_strand_id
1 'polypeptide(L)'
;IKVPIYLMTGFLESGKTSFLNFTIQQDYFHTDGKTLLILCEEGEEEYDPAILEANNTVVEIVENEEDFTTDRLVAMDILHQPERVIIEYNGMWLVSNFEKMQLPKGWGVEQQITCVDGSTFQMYMANMKSIFMDMIKNTDMVIFNRCKQDDPLPTYRRGIKVANQRAEVIFEDEEGELDDIFQDEMPFDMDAPVIEILPEDYGIWFVDAMDHPENYDGKTVRFKARVMKPRGMGSKFFV
;
A
#
# COMPACT_ATOMS: atom_id res chain seq x y z
N ILE A 1 -13.31 -10.05 -13.26
CA ILE A 1 -13.08 -8.62 -13.56
C ILE A 1 -12.97 -8.50 -15.08
N LYS A 2 -13.72 -7.56 -15.68
CA LYS A 2 -13.61 -7.23 -17.11
C LYS A 2 -12.86 -5.92 -17.32
N VAL A 3 -13.01 -4.99 -16.37
CA VAL A 3 -12.33 -3.69 -16.35
C VAL A 3 -11.56 -3.60 -15.04
N PRO A 4 -10.24 -3.83 -15.07
CA PRO A 4 -9.40 -3.73 -13.86
C PRO A 4 -9.26 -2.28 -13.43
N ILE A 5 -9.30 -2.07 -12.10
CA ILE A 5 -9.02 -0.79 -11.46
C ILE A 5 -7.65 -0.87 -10.79
N TYR A 6 -6.78 0.07 -11.13
CA TYR A 6 -5.54 0.34 -10.40
C TYR A 6 -5.78 1.54 -9.49
N LEU A 7 -5.84 1.28 -8.18
CA LEU A 7 -6.16 2.29 -7.18
C LEU A 7 -4.87 2.83 -6.56
N MET A 8 -4.57 4.10 -6.85
CA MET A 8 -3.45 4.80 -6.25
C MET A 8 -3.91 5.60 -5.05
N THR A 9 -3.31 5.34 -3.90
CA THR A 9 -3.58 6.03 -2.64
C THR A 9 -2.29 6.65 -2.09
N GLY A 10 -2.41 7.53 -1.12
CA GLY A 10 -1.29 8.26 -0.54
C GLY A 10 -1.69 9.72 -0.28
N PHE A 11 -1.02 10.38 0.64
CA PHE A 11 -1.27 11.79 0.93
C PHE A 11 -0.92 12.68 -0.26
N LEU A 12 -1.36 13.93 -0.23
CA LEU A 12 -0.98 14.94 -1.22
C LEU A 12 0.56 15.02 -1.32
N GLU A 13 1.07 15.18 -2.54
CA GLU A 13 2.51 15.23 -2.86
C GLU A 13 3.30 13.95 -2.50
N SER A 14 2.65 12.84 -2.24
CA SER A 14 3.33 11.56 -1.94
C SER A 14 3.96 10.87 -3.16
N GLY A 15 3.86 11.47 -4.36
CA GLY A 15 4.45 10.93 -5.58
C GLY A 15 3.52 10.03 -6.41
N LYS A 16 2.19 10.05 -6.17
CA LYS A 16 1.21 9.28 -6.95
C LYS A 16 1.28 9.61 -8.45
N THR A 17 1.22 10.90 -8.76
CA THR A 17 1.26 11.41 -10.15
C THR A 17 2.56 11.04 -10.85
N SER A 18 3.74 11.20 -10.19
CA SER A 18 5.04 10.80 -10.72
C SER A 18 5.09 9.31 -11.05
N PHE A 19 4.64 8.49 -10.12
CA PHE A 19 4.60 7.03 -10.29
C PHE A 19 3.70 6.63 -11.47
N LEU A 20 2.51 7.23 -11.58
CA LEU A 20 1.59 6.95 -12.68
C LEU A 20 2.10 7.47 -14.03
N ASN A 21 2.69 8.67 -14.07
CA ASN A 21 3.34 9.20 -15.27
C ASN A 21 4.44 8.28 -15.79
N PHE A 22 5.23 7.70 -14.90
CA PHE A 22 6.23 6.70 -15.26
C PHE A 22 5.57 5.39 -15.73
N THR A 23 4.62 4.86 -14.95
CA THR A 23 4.03 3.55 -15.18
C THR A 23 3.22 3.47 -16.48
N ILE A 24 2.46 4.52 -16.82
CA ILE A 24 1.64 4.56 -18.04
C ILE A 24 2.48 4.39 -19.32
N GLN A 25 3.75 4.81 -19.28
CA GLN A 25 4.66 4.74 -20.42
C GLN A 25 5.36 3.38 -20.58
N GLN A 26 5.21 2.47 -19.61
CA GLN A 26 5.95 1.21 -19.64
C GLN A 26 5.27 0.17 -20.53
N ASP A 27 6.06 -0.57 -21.29
CA ASP A 27 5.57 -1.62 -22.18
C ASP A 27 4.74 -2.69 -21.46
N TYR A 28 5.13 -3.05 -20.22
CA TYR A 28 4.40 -4.03 -19.41
C TYR A 28 3.03 -3.53 -18.94
N PHE A 29 2.82 -2.23 -18.96
CA PHE A 29 1.55 -1.59 -18.59
C PHE A 29 0.75 -1.13 -19.82
N HIS A 30 1.25 -1.41 -21.04
CA HIS A 30 0.55 -1.03 -22.27
C HIS A 30 -0.77 -1.78 -22.44
N THR A 31 -1.77 -1.12 -23.00
CA THR A 31 -3.02 -1.71 -23.44
C THR A 31 -3.47 -1.05 -24.74
N ASP A 32 -4.03 -1.84 -25.66
CA ASP A 32 -4.61 -1.31 -26.92
C ASP A 32 -5.94 -0.55 -26.67
N GLY A 33 -6.61 -0.88 -25.57
CA GLY A 33 -7.88 -0.28 -25.20
C GLY A 33 -7.74 1.08 -24.53
N LYS A 34 -8.90 1.68 -24.26
CA LYS A 34 -8.96 2.99 -23.58
C LYS A 34 -8.72 2.86 -22.10
N THR A 35 -7.83 3.68 -21.57
CA THR A 35 -7.64 3.88 -20.13
C THR A 35 -8.43 5.10 -19.67
N LEU A 36 -9.23 4.93 -18.61
CA LEU A 36 -9.86 6.03 -17.89
C LEU A 36 -9.05 6.36 -16.66
N LEU A 37 -8.48 7.55 -16.59
CA LEU A 37 -7.78 8.10 -15.42
C LEU A 37 -8.73 9.02 -14.67
N ILE A 38 -9.07 8.67 -13.43
CA ILE A 38 -9.91 9.49 -12.55
C ILE A 38 -9.02 10.16 -11.52
N LEU A 39 -8.97 11.50 -11.54
CA LEU A 39 -8.20 12.31 -10.61
C LEU A 39 -9.13 12.84 -9.51
N CYS A 40 -8.81 12.51 -8.25
CA CYS A 40 -9.60 12.94 -7.10
C CYS A 40 -8.93 14.06 -6.28
N GLU A 41 -7.73 14.50 -6.68
CA GLU A 41 -7.04 15.67 -6.12
C GLU A 41 -6.11 16.29 -7.17
N GLU A 42 -5.87 17.58 -7.06
CA GLU A 42 -4.88 18.28 -7.86
C GLU A 42 -3.62 18.52 -7.00
N GLY A 43 -2.46 18.02 -7.47
CA GLY A 43 -1.14 18.27 -6.89
C GLY A 43 -0.36 19.31 -7.69
N GLU A 44 0.89 19.54 -7.31
CA GLU A 44 1.80 20.41 -8.06
C GLU A 44 2.27 19.76 -9.37
N GLU A 45 2.32 18.43 -9.42
CA GLU A 45 2.72 17.67 -10.60
C GLU A 45 1.51 17.38 -11.48
N GLU A 46 1.66 17.67 -12.78
CA GLU A 46 0.62 17.46 -13.79
C GLU A 46 0.97 16.27 -14.70
N TYR A 47 -0.06 15.69 -15.29
CA TYR A 47 0.12 14.68 -16.35
C TYR A 47 0.45 15.36 -17.67
N ASP A 48 1.45 14.81 -18.38
CA ASP A 48 1.77 15.27 -19.74
C ASP A 48 0.66 14.83 -20.72
N PRO A 49 -0.07 15.78 -21.34
CA PRO A 49 -1.13 15.47 -22.29
C PRO A 49 -0.66 14.60 -23.47
N ALA A 50 0.59 14.76 -23.91
CA ALA A 50 1.13 13.97 -25.01
C ALA A 50 1.33 12.49 -24.60
N ILE A 51 1.73 12.23 -23.34
CA ILE A 51 1.84 10.88 -22.79
C ILE A 51 0.48 10.24 -22.67
N LEU A 52 -0.51 10.98 -22.17
CA LEU A 52 -1.88 10.49 -22.03
C LEU A 52 -2.49 10.13 -23.40
N GLU A 53 -2.33 11.00 -24.40
CA GLU A 53 -2.81 10.76 -25.76
C GLU A 53 -2.12 9.55 -26.39
N ALA A 54 -0.80 9.44 -26.28
CA ALA A 54 -0.02 8.33 -26.81
C ALA A 54 -0.43 6.96 -26.22
N ASN A 55 -0.96 6.96 -24.99
CA ASN A 55 -1.40 5.77 -24.26
C ASN A 55 -2.94 5.63 -24.21
N ASN A 56 -3.68 6.27 -25.13
CA ASN A 56 -5.12 6.19 -25.23
C ASN A 56 -5.84 6.44 -23.88
N THR A 57 -5.35 7.40 -23.10
CA THR A 57 -5.82 7.72 -21.75
C THR A 57 -6.67 8.96 -21.74
N VAL A 58 -7.89 8.86 -21.25
CA VAL A 58 -8.82 9.97 -21.02
C VAL A 58 -8.88 10.29 -19.53
N VAL A 59 -8.99 11.58 -19.21
CA VAL A 59 -8.99 12.07 -17.82
C VAL A 59 -10.38 12.56 -17.44
N GLU A 60 -10.83 12.17 -16.26
CA GLU A 60 -12.01 12.71 -15.57
C GLU A 60 -11.58 13.21 -14.19
N ILE A 61 -12.08 14.36 -13.79
CA ILE A 61 -11.75 14.99 -12.50
C ILE A 61 -12.96 14.91 -11.57
N VAL A 62 -12.72 14.48 -10.32
CA VAL A 62 -13.71 14.41 -9.25
C VAL A 62 -13.12 15.01 -7.98
N GLU A 63 -13.26 16.31 -7.79
CA GLU A 63 -12.62 17.06 -6.71
C GLU A 63 -13.25 16.84 -5.33
N ASN A 64 -14.57 16.56 -5.30
CA ASN A 64 -15.30 16.42 -4.04
C ASN A 64 -15.69 14.96 -3.78
N GLU A 65 -15.51 14.49 -2.55
CA GLU A 65 -15.87 13.11 -2.17
C GLU A 65 -17.36 12.81 -2.42
N GLU A 66 -18.23 13.79 -2.21
CA GLU A 66 -19.67 13.67 -2.44
C GLU A 66 -20.06 13.46 -3.91
N ASP A 67 -19.20 13.86 -4.86
CA ASP A 67 -19.36 13.65 -6.30
C ASP A 67 -18.80 12.31 -6.77
N PHE A 68 -17.96 11.63 -5.93
CA PHE A 68 -17.40 10.32 -6.23
C PHE A 68 -18.43 9.23 -5.88
N THR A 69 -19.38 9.02 -6.78
CA THR A 69 -20.54 8.14 -6.56
C THR A 69 -20.61 7.02 -7.59
N THR A 70 -21.34 5.95 -7.25
CA THR A 70 -21.63 4.85 -8.19
C THR A 70 -22.23 5.36 -9.50
N ASP A 71 -23.21 6.29 -9.43
CA ASP A 71 -23.88 6.83 -10.62
C ASP A 71 -22.90 7.61 -11.50
N ARG A 72 -21.96 8.36 -10.89
CA ARG A 72 -20.91 9.07 -11.63
C ARG A 72 -19.98 8.10 -12.34
N LEU A 73 -19.54 7.04 -11.66
CA LEU A 73 -18.68 6.01 -12.25
C LEU A 73 -19.40 5.25 -13.38
N VAL A 74 -20.69 4.96 -13.22
CA VAL A 74 -21.51 4.34 -14.28
C VAL A 74 -21.64 5.26 -15.49
N ALA A 75 -21.82 6.57 -15.27
CA ALA A 75 -21.87 7.55 -16.37
C ALA A 75 -20.54 7.61 -17.14
N MET A 76 -19.39 7.56 -16.43
CA MET A 76 -18.06 7.50 -17.04
C MET A 76 -17.86 6.20 -17.83
N ASP A 77 -18.32 5.05 -17.29
CA ASP A 77 -18.27 3.75 -17.97
C ASP A 77 -19.02 3.80 -19.30
N ILE A 78 -20.24 4.33 -19.30
CA ILE A 78 -21.07 4.46 -20.51
C ILE A 78 -20.42 5.40 -21.53
N LEU A 79 -19.87 6.52 -21.06
CA LEU A 79 -19.29 7.56 -21.92
C LEU A 79 -18.00 7.11 -22.59
N HIS A 80 -17.10 6.52 -21.80
CA HIS A 80 -15.73 6.23 -22.22
C HIS A 80 -15.52 4.78 -22.66
N GLN A 81 -16.31 3.84 -22.15
CA GLN A 81 -16.17 2.40 -22.38
C GLN A 81 -14.74 1.93 -22.16
N PRO A 82 -14.14 2.17 -20.97
CA PRO A 82 -12.74 1.88 -20.71
C PRO A 82 -12.49 0.36 -20.64
N GLU A 83 -11.32 -0.06 -21.07
CA GLU A 83 -10.80 -1.41 -20.82
C GLU A 83 -9.98 -1.49 -19.52
N ARG A 84 -9.56 -0.34 -19.01
CA ARG A 84 -8.83 -0.19 -17.76
C ARG A 84 -9.16 1.14 -17.09
N VAL A 85 -9.19 1.14 -15.76
CA VAL A 85 -9.39 2.35 -14.96
C VAL A 85 -8.20 2.53 -14.03
N ILE A 86 -7.70 3.75 -13.95
CA ILE A 86 -6.73 4.20 -12.95
C ILE A 86 -7.43 5.25 -12.09
N ILE A 87 -7.35 5.13 -10.78
CA ILE A 87 -7.92 6.11 -9.85
C ILE A 87 -6.79 6.67 -9.01
N GLU A 88 -6.45 7.94 -9.19
CA GLU A 88 -5.62 8.68 -8.26
C GLU A 88 -6.52 9.25 -7.16
N TYR A 89 -6.62 8.48 -6.06
CA TYR A 89 -7.57 8.75 -5.00
C TYR A 89 -7.09 9.87 -4.08
N ASN A 90 -8.02 10.69 -3.59
CA ASN A 90 -7.66 11.79 -2.70
C ASN A 90 -7.13 11.27 -1.36
N GLY A 91 -5.97 11.79 -0.96
CA GLY A 91 -5.26 11.34 0.23
C GLY A 91 -5.96 11.62 1.56
N MET A 92 -7.02 12.42 1.56
CA MET A 92 -7.82 12.74 2.75
C MET A 92 -9.11 11.93 2.84
N TRP A 93 -9.50 11.23 1.78
CA TRP A 93 -10.71 10.41 1.77
C TRP A 93 -10.39 9.01 2.30
N LEU A 94 -11.35 8.43 3.03
CA LEU A 94 -11.18 7.07 3.55
C LEU A 94 -11.33 6.05 2.41
N VAL A 95 -10.33 5.20 2.23
CA VAL A 95 -10.35 4.11 1.25
C VAL A 95 -11.48 3.12 1.56
N SER A 96 -11.78 2.94 2.84
CA SER A 96 -12.92 2.13 3.29
C SER A 96 -14.30 2.65 2.80
N ASN A 97 -14.42 3.91 2.37
CA ASN A 97 -15.64 4.41 1.71
C ASN A 97 -15.70 3.90 0.26
N PHE A 98 -14.59 3.94 -0.46
CA PHE A 98 -14.47 3.36 -1.79
C PHE A 98 -14.75 1.85 -1.79
N GLU A 99 -14.19 1.10 -0.84
CA GLU A 99 -14.38 -0.35 -0.72
C GLU A 99 -15.85 -0.77 -0.52
N LYS A 100 -16.65 0.10 0.10
CA LYS A 100 -18.10 -0.14 0.33
C LYS A 100 -18.96 0.26 -0.86
N MET A 101 -18.38 0.97 -1.83
CA MET A 101 -19.11 1.48 -2.98
C MET A 101 -19.46 0.35 -3.94
N GLN A 102 -20.64 0.43 -4.52
CA GLN A 102 -21.01 -0.45 -5.62
C GLN A 102 -20.36 0.06 -6.92
N LEU A 103 -19.43 -0.71 -7.45
CA LEU A 103 -18.75 -0.37 -8.70
C LEU A 103 -19.64 -0.67 -9.93
N PRO A 104 -19.36 -0.04 -11.08
CA PRO A 104 -19.98 -0.39 -12.35
C PRO A 104 -19.82 -1.88 -12.67
N LYS A 105 -20.75 -2.44 -13.42
CA LYS A 105 -20.76 -3.88 -13.70
C LYS A 105 -19.51 -4.32 -14.49
N GLY A 106 -18.73 -5.19 -13.88
CA GLY A 106 -17.50 -5.74 -14.47
C GLY A 106 -16.24 -5.02 -14.02
N TRP A 107 -16.34 -3.87 -13.38
CA TRP A 107 -15.21 -3.20 -12.74
C TRP A 107 -14.82 -3.93 -11.47
N GLY A 108 -13.52 -3.93 -11.15
CA GLY A 108 -13.00 -4.48 -9.90
C GLY A 108 -11.58 -4.04 -9.66
N VAL A 109 -11.20 -3.88 -8.40
CA VAL A 109 -9.83 -3.55 -8.02
C VAL A 109 -8.93 -4.74 -8.35
N GLU A 110 -7.97 -4.50 -9.22
CA GLU A 110 -6.91 -5.44 -9.60
C GLU A 110 -5.71 -5.26 -8.68
N GLN A 111 -5.35 -4.00 -8.41
CA GLN A 111 -4.24 -3.68 -7.55
C GLN A 111 -4.48 -2.34 -6.84
N GLN A 112 -4.14 -2.28 -5.56
CA GLN A 112 -4.07 -1.04 -4.79
C GLN A 112 -2.60 -0.77 -4.43
N ILE A 113 -2.11 0.42 -4.77
CA ILE A 113 -0.76 0.88 -4.45
C ILE A 113 -0.86 2.14 -3.58
N THR A 114 -0.08 2.18 -2.52
CA THR A 114 0.00 3.34 -1.63
C THR A 114 1.38 4.00 -1.75
N CYS A 115 1.42 5.24 -2.26
CA CYS A 115 2.63 6.03 -2.30
C CYS A 115 2.84 6.81 -0.99
N VAL A 116 4.05 6.80 -0.49
CA VAL A 116 4.45 7.44 0.76
C VAL A 116 5.72 8.25 0.54
N ASP A 117 5.70 9.53 0.86
CA ASP A 117 6.90 10.34 0.93
C ASP A 117 7.65 10.04 2.24
N GLY A 118 8.81 9.40 2.15
CA GLY A 118 9.64 9.02 3.30
C GLY A 118 10.04 10.22 4.15
N SER A 119 10.27 11.38 3.53
CA SER A 119 10.69 12.61 4.22
C SER A 119 9.61 13.21 5.13
N THR A 120 8.33 12.96 4.83
CA THR A 120 7.18 13.49 5.58
C THR A 120 6.42 12.43 6.37
N PHE A 121 6.78 11.16 6.21
CA PHE A 121 6.06 10.02 6.77
C PHE A 121 5.86 10.11 8.28
N GLN A 122 6.89 10.44 9.05
CA GLN A 122 6.79 10.54 10.50
C GLN A 122 5.79 11.62 10.94
N MET A 123 5.75 12.75 10.22
CA MET A 123 4.79 13.83 10.49
C MET A 123 3.34 13.37 10.25
N TYR A 124 3.09 12.67 9.15
CA TYR A 124 1.77 12.11 8.86
C TYR A 124 1.37 11.04 9.86
N MET A 125 2.29 10.16 10.26
CA MET A 125 2.03 9.16 11.30
C MET A 125 1.70 9.78 12.65
N ALA A 126 2.30 10.91 13.00
CA ALA A 126 2.00 11.60 14.25
C ALA A 126 0.61 12.26 14.25
N ASN A 127 0.15 12.76 13.10
CA ASN A 127 -1.05 13.61 13.01
C ASN A 127 -2.25 12.94 12.34
N MET A 128 -2.03 12.01 11.40
CA MET A 128 -3.05 11.46 10.52
C MET A 128 -3.02 9.92 10.46
N LYS A 129 -2.56 9.29 11.54
CA LYS A 129 -2.37 7.84 11.62
C LYS A 129 -3.61 7.03 11.21
N SER A 130 -4.81 7.48 11.61
CA SER A 130 -6.05 6.75 11.30
C SER A 130 -6.36 6.70 9.82
N ILE A 131 -6.13 7.80 9.09
CA ILE A 131 -6.33 7.85 7.63
C ILE A 131 -5.29 6.97 6.95
N PHE A 132 -4.02 7.07 7.37
CA PHE A 132 -2.95 6.24 6.82
C PHE A 132 -3.21 4.75 7.03
N MET A 133 -3.65 4.33 8.23
CA MET A 133 -3.99 2.94 8.52
C MET A 133 -5.16 2.43 7.67
N ASP A 134 -6.14 3.29 7.34
CA ASP A 134 -7.22 2.95 6.43
C ASP A 134 -6.72 2.73 5.00
N MET A 135 -5.76 3.55 4.53
CA MET A 135 -5.15 3.40 3.21
C MET A 135 -4.41 2.07 3.05
N ILE A 136 -3.60 1.68 4.06
CA ILE A 136 -2.70 0.52 3.93
C ILE A 136 -3.36 -0.80 4.28
N LYS A 137 -4.54 -0.79 4.87
CA LYS A 137 -5.21 -2.00 5.38
C LYS A 137 -5.36 -3.11 4.34
N ASN A 138 -5.69 -2.76 3.11
CA ASN A 138 -5.93 -3.70 2.01
C ASN A 138 -5.05 -3.40 0.79
N THR A 139 -4.05 -2.53 0.93
CA THR A 139 -3.11 -2.24 -0.16
C THR A 139 -2.27 -3.48 -0.49
N ASP A 140 -1.98 -3.67 -1.76
CA ASP A 140 -1.10 -4.76 -2.22
C ASP A 140 0.36 -4.36 -2.10
N MET A 141 0.65 -3.05 -2.30
CA MET A 141 2.01 -2.53 -2.31
C MET A 141 2.07 -1.15 -1.65
N VAL A 142 3.11 -0.90 -0.87
CA VAL A 142 3.44 0.42 -0.33
C VAL A 142 4.81 0.82 -0.87
N ILE A 143 4.87 1.94 -1.57
CA ILE A 143 6.10 2.49 -2.13
C ILE A 143 6.48 3.72 -1.33
N PHE A 144 7.59 3.63 -0.61
CA PHE A 144 8.23 4.78 0.03
C PHE A 144 9.23 5.39 -0.93
N ASN A 145 9.00 6.61 -1.36
CA ASN A 145 9.94 7.37 -2.18
C ASN A 145 10.66 8.44 -1.34
N ARG A 146 11.66 9.09 -1.94
CA ARG A 146 12.47 10.15 -1.29
C ARG A 146 13.07 9.71 0.04
N CYS A 147 13.38 8.42 0.17
CA CYS A 147 14.02 7.86 1.34
C CYS A 147 15.49 8.30 1.42
N LYS A 148 16.03 8.34 2.64
CA LYS A 148 17.44 8.61 2.91
C LYS A 148 18.06 7.43 3.64
N GLN A 149 19.38 7.28 3.54
CA GLN A 149 20.11 6.20 4.21
C GLN A 149 19.99 6.20 5.75
N ASP A 150 19.74 7.38 6.35
CA ASP A 150 19.59 7.55 7.79
C ASP A 150 18.13 7.47 8.27
N ASP A 151 17.17 7.26 7.33
CA ASP A 151 15.78 7.02 7.69
C ASP A 151 15.64 5.64 8.36
N PRO A 152 14.77 5.50 9.37
CA PRO A 152 14.56 4.21 10.05
C PRO A 152 13.65 3.28 9.22
N LEU A 153 14.09 2.97 7.99
CA LEU A 153 13.30 2.22 6.99
C LEU A 153 12.81 0.85 7.50
N PRO A 154 13.60 0.08 8.26
CA PRO A 154 13.12 -1.14 8.87
C PRO A 154 11.93 -0.92 9.81
N THR A 155 11.93 0.18 10.55
CA THR A 155 10.81 0.56 11.43
C THR A 155 9.56 0.93 10.61
N TYR A 156 9.74 1.62 9.47
CA TYR A 156 8.64 1.93 8.56
C TYR A 156 8.02 0.64 8.00
N ARG A 157 8.85 -0.26 7.47
CA ARG A 157 8.40 -1.57 6.98
C ARG A 157 7.64 -2.36 8.04
N ARG A 158 8.16 -2.44 9.27
CA ARG A 158 7.47 -3.09 10.39
C ARG A 158 6.10 -2.49 10.65
N GLY A 159 6.00 -1.16 10.69
CA GLY A 159 4.73 -0.47 10.89
C GLY A 159 3.68 -0.87 9.84
N ILE A 160 4.06 -0.99 8.58
CA ILE A 160 3.20 -1.46 7.51
C ILE A 160 2.82 -2.93 7.72
N LYS A 161 3.82 -3.81 7.94
CA LYS A 161 3.59 -5.26 8.08
C LYS A 161 2.72 -5.64 9.29
N VAL A 162 2.78 -4.88 10.37
CA VAL A 162 1.88 -5.05 11.53
C VAL A 162 0.42 -4.75 11.15
N ALA A 163 0.19 -3.76 10.30
CA ALA A 163 -1.15 -3.38 9.85
C ALA A 163 -1.65 -4.26 8.68
N ASN A 164 -0.75 -4.62 7.78
CA ASN A 164 -1.04 -5.43 6.59
C ASN A 164 0.17 -6.29 6.22
N GLN A 165 0.18 -7.55 6.70
CA GLN A 165 1.26 -8.50 6.44
C GLN A 165 1.47 -8.82 4.97
N ARG A 166 0.41 -8.72 4.14
CA ARG A 166 0.45 -9.09 2.72
C ARG A 166 1.04 -7.99 1.84
N ALA A 167 0.99 -6.74 2.30
CA ALA A 167 1.49 -5.63 1.51
C ALA A 167 2.99 -5.81 1.20
N GLU A 168 3.35 -5.74 -0.05
CA GLU A 168 4.74 -5.55 -0.46
C GLU A 168 5.19 -4.14 -0.04
N VAL A 169 6.44 -4.00 0.41
CA VAL A 169 6.96 -2.69 0.84
C VAL A 169 8.27 -2.43 0.13
N ILE A 170 8.27 -1.40 -0.70
CA ILE A 170 9.42 -0.95 -1.50
C ILE A 170 9.88 0.39 -0.98
N PHE A 171 11.19 0.60 -0.96
CA PHE A 171 11.82 1.87 -0.63
C PHE A 171 12.66 2.35 -1.81
N GLU A 172 12.52 3.63 -2.13
CA GLU A 172 13.24 4.29 -3.22
C GLU A 172 13.91 5.57 -2.73
N ASP A 173 15.12 5.83 -3.19
CA ASP A 173 15.79 7.11 -3.10
C ASP A 173 15.86 7.79 -4.48
N GLU A 174 16.77 8.78 -4.66
CA GLU A 174 16.95 9.47 -5.93
C GLU A 174 17.63 8.61 -7.00
N GLU A 175 18.27 7.51 -6.61
CA GLU A 175 19.01 6.61 -7.51
C GLU A 175 18.17 5.38 -7.91
N GLY A 176 17.08 5.11 -7.20
CA GLY A 176 16.14 4.02 -7.46
C GLY A 176 15.77 3.20 -6.23
N GLU A 177 15.40 1.94 -6.45
CA GLU A 177 15.02 1.03 -5.37
C GLU A 177 16.22 0.73 -4.46
N LEU A 178 15.98 0.86 -3.17
CA LEU A 178 16.95 0.53 -2.14
C LEU A 178 16.86 -0.97 -1.81
N ASP A 179 17.74 -1.73 -2.43
CA ASP A 179 17.97 -3.13 -2.09
C ASP A 179 18.81 -3.25 -0.80
N ASP A 180 18.74 -4.36 -0.10
CA ASP A 180 19.55 -4.70 1.10
C ASP A 180 19.31 -3.88 2.39
N ILE A 181 18.24 -3.11 2.48
CA ILE A 181 17.89 -2.39 3.73
C ILE A 181 17.59 -3.37 4.90
N PHE A 182 17.39 -4.63 4.59
CA PHE A 182 16.76 -5.62 5.47
C PHE A 182 17.74 -6.53 6.24
N GLN A 183 19.03 -6.20 6.32
CA GLN A 183 19.87 -6.72 7.39
C GLN A 183 19.52 -5.96 8.69
N ASP A 184 18.28 -6.12 9.14
CA ASP A 184 17.91 -5.65 10.46
C ASP A 184 18.78 -6.39 11.50
N GLU A 185 19.58 -5.64 12.24
CA GLU A 185 20.00 -6.11 13.55
C GLU A 185 18.71 -6.33 14.35
N MET A 186 18.31 -7.59 14.47
CA MET A 186 17.14 -7.93 15.29
C MET A 186 17.35 -7.34 16.69
N PRO A 187 16.30 -6.81 17.35
CA PRO A 187 16.42 -6.28 18.71
C PRO A 187 16.74 -7.37 19.74
N PHE A 188 16.95 -8.60 19.29
CA PHE A 188 17.32 -9.77 20.08
C PHE A 188 18.45 -10.51 19.38
N ASP A 189 19.28 -11.18 20.19
CA ASP A 189 20.46 -11.91 19.70
C ASP A 189 20.04 -13.19 18.96
N MET A 190 20.16 -13.16 17.63
CA MET A 190 19.83 -14.28 16.75
C MET A 190 20.81 -15.46 16.90
N ASP A 191 22.02 -15.23 17.40
CA ASP A 191 23.05 -16.26 17.57
C ASP A 191 23.04 -16.89 18.97
N ALA A 192 22.19 -16.37 19.86
CA ALA A 192 22.01 -16.93 21.19
C ALA A 192 21.49 -18.38 21.15
N PRO A 193 21.93 -19.27 22.06
CA PRO A 193 21.37 -20.62 22.18
C PRO A 193 19.87 -20.66 22.42
N VAL A 194 19.34 -19.62 23.04
CA VAL A 194 17.90 -19.34 23.20
C VAL A 194 17.68 -17.89 22.88
N ILE A 195 16.92 -17.64 21.81
CA ILE A 195 16.55 -16.29 21.40
C ILE A 195 15.46 -15.78 22.37
N GLU A 196 15.79 -14.79 23.19
CA GLU A 196 14.84 -14.19 24.11
C GLU A 196 14.10 -13.03 23.45
N ILE A 197 12.77 -13.16 23.32
CA ILE A 197 11.91 -12.13 22.74
C ILE A 197 11.22 -11.38 23.87
N LEU A 198 11.50 -10.09 24.00
CA LEU A 198 10.82 -9.22 24.94
C LEU A 198 9.38 -8.93 24.46
N PRO A 199 8.44 -8.56 25.35
CA PRO A 199 7.06 -8.26 24.96
C PRO A 199 6.94 -7.17 23.89
N GLU A 200 7.80 -6.16 23.92
CA GLU A 200 7.90 -5.08 22.95
C GLU A 200 8.38 -5.54 21.58
N ASP A 201 9.21 -6.60 21.53
CA ASP A 201 9.83 -7.13 20.32
C ASP A 201 9.03 -8.29 19.71
N TYR A 202 7.98 -8.73 20.38
CA TYR A 202 7.19 -9.89 19.93
C TYR A 202 6.63 -9.70 18.52
N GLY A 203 6.12 -8.52 18.20
CA GLY A 203 5.60 -8.20 16.88
C GLY A 203 6.66 -8.28 15.78
N ILE A 204 7.88 -7.84 16.10
CA ILE A 204 9.03 -7.89 15.20
C ILE A 204 9.40 -9.33 14.90
N TRP A 205 9.62 -10.11 15.96
CA TRP A 205 9.93 -11.53 15.84
C TRP A 205 8.84 -12.29 15.05
N PHE A 206 7.57 -12.04 15.36
CA PHE A 206 6.45 -12.76 14.72
C PHE A 206 6.41 -12.52 13.22
N VAL A 207 6.57 -11.27 12.77
CA VAL A 207 6.57 -10.91 11.34
C VAL A 207 7.80 -11.51 10.65
N ASP A 208 9.00 -11.36 11.23
CA ASP A 208 10.21 -11.90 10.65
C ASP A 208 10.18 -13.44 10.57
N ALA A 209 9.70 -14.11 11.61
CA ALA A 209 9.55 -15.56 11.60
C ALA A 209 8.51 -16.09 10.60
N MET A 210 7.55 -15.25 10.20
CA MET A 210 6.59 -15.57 9.14
C MET A 210 7.16 -15.33 7.75
N ASP A 211 7.91 -14.24 7.56
CA ASP A 211 8.51 -13.86 6.28
C ASP A 211 9.79 -14.70 5.98
N HIS A 212 10.58 -15.02 7.03
CA HIS A 212 11.87 -15.71 6.96
C HIS A 212 11.95 -16.88 7.95
N PRO A 213 11.11 -17.92 7.83
CA PRO A 213 11.10 -19.05 8.76
C PRO A 213 12.43 -19.79 8.82
N GLU A 214 13.22 -19.75 7.75
CA GLU A 214 14.56 -20.34 7.67
C GLU A 214 15.54 -19.75 8.69
N ASN A 215 15.37 -18.48 9.08
CA ASN A 215 16.21 -17.83 10.10
C ASN A 215 16.04 -18.46 11.50
N TYR A 216 14.92 -19.14 11.74
CA TYR A 216 14.54 -19.73 13.04
C TYR A 216 14.53 -21.26 13.03
N ASP A 217 14.79 -21.89 11.89
CA ASP A 217 14.81 -23.36 11.80
C ASP A 217 15.89 -23.94 12.72
N GLY A 218 15.48 -24.88 13.58
CA GLY A 218 16.36 -25.51 14.56
C GLY A 218 16.74 -24.63 15.76
N LYS A 219 16.26 -23.37 15.85
CA LYS A 219 16.54 -22.47 16.98
C LYS A 219 15.48 -22.59 18.07
N THR A 220 15.85 -22.27 19.30
CA THR A 220 14.93 -22.19 20.44
C THR A 220 14.57 -20.73 20.70
N VAL A 221 13.28 -20.42 20.70
CA VAL A 221 12.77 -19.08 20.98
C VAL A 221 12.01 -19.08 22.30
N ARG A 222 12.25 -18.08 23.15
CA ARG A 222 11.58 -17.87 24.43
C ARG A 222 10.86 -16.53 24.44
N PHE A 223 9.56 -16.55 24.73
CA PHE A 223 8.77 -15.33 24.89
C PHE A 223 7.70 -15.52 25.97
N LYS A 224 7.13 -14.42 26.48
CA LYS A 224 5.98 -14.43 27.37
C LYS A 224 4.71 -14.23 26.60
N ALA A 225 3.74 -15.14 26.78
CA ALA A 225 2.45 -15.03 26.16
C ALA A 225 1.30 -15.28 27.16
N ARG A 226 0.13 -14.72 26.86
CA ARG A 226 -1.07 -14.97 27.64
C ARG A 226 -1.84 -16.11 27.03
N VAL A 227 -1.85 -17.25 27.71
CA VAL A 227 -2.64 -18.40 27.29
C VAL A 227 -4.14 -18.11 27.44
N MET A 228 -4.90 -18.24 26.35
CA MET A 228 -6.35 -18.14 26.36
C MET A 228 -6.97 -19.48 26.02
N LYS A 229 -7.90 -19.92 26.88
CA LYS A 229 -8.67 -21.15 26.66
C LYS A 229 -10.15 -20.81 26.47
N PRO A 230 -10.62 -20.67 25.22
CA PRO A 230 -12.00 -20.37 24.93
C PRO A 230 -12.93 -21.52 25.43
N ARG A 231 -14.10 -21.15 25.92
CA ARG A 231 -15.12 -22.14 26.34
C ARG A 231 -15.56 -22.94 25.11
N GLY A 232 -15.57 -24.28 25.22
CA GLY A 232 -16.04 -25.18 24.17
C GLY A 232 -14.97 -25.75 23.23
N MET A 233 -13.69 -25.40 23.38
CA MET A 233 -12.61 -25.93 22.52
C MET A 233 -11.82 -27.12 23.06
N GLY A 234 -12.34 -27.82 24.08
CA GLY A 234 -11.71 -29.01 24.64
C GLY A 234 -10.31 -28.76 25.19
N SER A 235 -9.30 -29.45 24.68
CA SER A 235 -7.90 -29.30 25.08
C SER A 235 -7.13 -28.19 24.32
N LYS A 236 -7.74 -27.53 23.34
CA LYS A 236 -7.10 -26.48 22.54
C LYS A 236 -7.02 -25.16 23.31
N PHE A 237 -5.93 -24.46 23.15
CA PHE A 237 -5.68 -23.12 23.68
C PHE A 237 -4.97 -22.27 22.63
N PHE A 238 -5.05 -20.95 22.80
CA PHE A 238 -4.30 -19.99 22.00
C PHE A 238 -3.23 -19.31 22.88
N VAL A 239 -2.13 -18.96 22.25
CA VAL A 239 -1.04 -18.23 22.87
C VAL A 239 -0.89 -16.88 22.22
#